data_be95dfb341ba26b266e824996163895e
#
_entry.id   be95dfb341ba26b266e824996163895e
#
_cell.length_a   1.000
_cell.length_b   1.000
_cell.length_c   1.000
_cell.angle_alpha   90.00
_cell.angle_beta   90.00
_cell.angle_gamma   90.00
#
_symmetry.space_group_name_H-M   'P 1'
#
loop_
_entity.id
_entity.type
_entity.pdbx_description
1 polymer ?
#
loop_
_entity_poly.entity_id
_entity_poly.type
_entity_poly.pdbx_seq_one_letter_code
_entity_poly.pdbx_strand_id
1 'polypeptide(L)'
;MDFNEFKELAKKRESCRDFDPEREVEIEKIEACLETMKLAPSACNAQPYYYYLVHGDEAKNLSKYFQLGKMNSFTKDAAAFAIVTEENYNLSAKIGSSVKNQDYKSIDIGISAAYFTAEATSLGLSTCIIGWFDEEKLQKFLKTKSKIRLVIAMGYAKNDDLREKKKKNIWCLI
;
A
#
# COMPACT_ATOMS: atom_id res chain seq x y z
N MET A 1 16.56 -12.07 13.36
CA MET A 1 16.61 -10.67 12.83
C MET A 1 17.55 -9.89 13.74
N ASP A 2 18.65 -9.38 13.18
CA ASP A 2 19.56 -8.50 13.91
C ASP A 2 18.85 -7.17 14.19
N PHE A 3 19.20 -6.50 15.30
CA PHE A 3 18.67 -5.21 15.72
C PHE A 3 18.73 -4.14 14.60
N ASN A 4 19.69 -4.22 13.71
CA ASN A 4 19.87 -3.28 12.62
C ASN A 4 19.08 -3.63 11.34
N GLU A 5 18.71 -4.88 11.10
CA GLU A 5 18.06 -5.33 9.86
C GLU A 5 16.73 -4.60 9.60
N PHE A 6 15.86 -4.56 10.60
CA PHE A 6 14.58 -3.84 10.47
C PHE A 6 14.76 -2.33 10.25
N LYS A 7 15.76 -1.73 10.91
CA LYS A 7 16.08 -0.31 10.72
C LYS A 7 16.56 0.00 9.30
N GLU A 8 17.39 -0.88 8.73
CA GLU A 8 17.86 -0.73 7.35
C GLU A 8 16.72 -0.95 6.35
N LEU A 9 15.85 -1.94 6.59
CA LEU A 9 14.63 -2.14 5.80
C LEU A 9 13.75 -0.89 5.83
N ALA A 10 13.50 -0.33 7.02
CA ALA A 10 12.70 0.87 7.19
C ALA A 10 13.31 2.12 6.52
N LYS A 11 14.64 2.20 6.39
CA LYS A 11 15.32 3.24 5.63
C LYS A 11 15.12 3.05 4.12
N LYS A 12 15.26 1.82 3.63
CA LYS A 12 15.09 1.47 2.21
C LYS A 12 13.65 1.63 1.75
N ARG A 13 12.66 1.36 2.61
CA ARG A 13 11.26 1.53 2.27
C ARG A 13 10.91 3.00 2.07
N GLU A 14 10.83 3.42 0.85
CA GLU A 14 10.43 4.79 0.47
C GLU A 14 9.29 4.81 -0.56
N SER A 15 8.75 6.00 -0.83
CA SER A 15 7.76 6.21 -1.90
C SER A 15 8.49 6.43 -3.23
N CYS A 16 8.68 5.36 -3.99
CA CYS A 16 9.26 5.39 -5.32
C CYS A 16 8.33 6.13 -6.29
N ARG A 17 8.89 7.03 -7.09
CA ARG A 17 8.19 7.78 -8.14
C ARG A 17 8.96 7.79 -9.46
N ASP A 18 9.85 6.81 -9.63
CA ASP A 18 10.63 6.58 -10.85
C ASP A 18 10.82 5.08 -11.02
N PHE A 19 9.78 4.43 -11.58
CA PHE A 19 9.78 3.00 -11.83
C PHE A 19 10.43 2.68 -13.18
N ASP A 20 11.05 1.51 -13.28
CA ASP A 20 11.56 0.93 -14.51
C ASP A 20 10.43 0.25 -15.28
N PRO A 21 9.97 0.79 -16.43
CA PRO A 21 8.85 0.24 -17.19
C PRO A 21 9.17 -1.07 -17.91
N GLU A 22 10.47 -1.40 -18.05
CA GLU A 22 10.93 -2.61 -18.75
C GLU A 22 11.04 -3.83 -17.84
N ARG A 23 10.89 -3.64 -16.51
CA ARG A 23 10.95 -4.72 -15.53
C ARG A 23 9.56 -5.08 -15.01
N GLU A 24 9.13 -6.28 -15.31
CA GLU A 24 7.92 -6.85 -14.73
C GLU A 24 8.16 -7.27 -13.28
N VAL A 25 7.09 -7.33 -12.50
CA VAL A 25 7.13 -7.84 -11.12
C VAL A 25 6.64 -9.28 -11.12
N GLU A 26 7.44 -10.16 -10.52
CA GLU A 26 7.13 -11.58 -10.36
C GLU A 26 5.90 -11.75 -9.45
N ILE A 27 4.95 -12.56 -9.88
CA ILE A 27 3.69 -12.75 -9.15
C ILE A 27 3.94 -13.33 -7.75
N GLU A 28 4.94 -14.19 -7.60
CA GLU A 28 5.34 -14.80 -6.35
C GLU A 28 5.77 -13.76 -5.30
N LYS A 29 6.39 -12.67 -5.73
CA LYS A 29 6.74 -11.56 -4.83
C LYS A 29 5.52 -10.79 -4.36
N ILE A 30 4.53 -10.61 -5.25
CA ILE A 30 3.28 -9.96 -4.88
C ILE A 30 2.51 -10.84 -3.88
N GLU A 31 2.45 -12.14 -4.13
CA GLU A 31 1.84 -13.12 -3.23
C GLU A 31 2.51 -13.13 -1.86
N ALA A 32 3.85 -13.10 -1.81
CA ALA A 32 4.60 -13.00 -0.54
C ALA A 32 4.25 -11.72 0.24
N CYS A 33 4.08 -10.58 -0.46
CA CYS A 33 3.62 -9.34 0.18
C CYS A 33 2.21 -9.49 0.79
N LEU A 34 1.31 -10.22 0.13
CA LEU A 34 -0.03 -10.49 0.67
C LEU A 34 0.02 -11.41 1.88
N GLU A 35 0.84 -12.48 1.84
CA GLU A 35 0.97 -13.38 2.98
C GLU A 35 1.54 -12.64 4.20
N THR A 36 2.55 -11.79 4.02
CA THR A 36 3.08 -10.97 5.11
C THR A 36 2.07 -9.95 5.60
N MET A 37 1.30 -9.33 4.72
CA MET A 37 0.23 -8.39 5.09
C MET A 37 -0.85 -9.05 5.97
N LYS A 38 -1.20 -10.31 5.74
CA LYS A 38 -2.17 -11.06 6.58
C LYS A 38 -1.73 -11.20 8.04
N LEU A 39 -0.43 -11.05 8.33
CA LEU A 39 0.11 -11.08 9.69
C LEU A 39 -0.03 -9.73 10.41
N ALA A 40 -0.49 -8.69 9.73
CA ALA A 40 -0.68 -7.38 10.31
C ALA A 40 -1.75 -7.41 11.43
N PRO A 41 -1.49 -6.83 12.61
CA PRO A 41 -2.49 -6.75 13.65
C PRO A 41 -3.64 -5.83 13.25
N SER A 42 -4.86 -6.15 13.73
CA SER A 42 -6.03 -5.32 13.54
C SER A 42 -6.94 -5.37 14.77
N ALA A 43 -7.78 -4.36 14.96
CA ALA A 43 -8.71 -4.29 16.07
C ALA A 43 -9.64 -5.51 16.07
N CYS A 44 -9.66 -6.28 17.18
CA CYS A 44 -10.40 -7.54 17.30
C CYS A 44 -10.12 -8.55 16.18
N ASN A 45 -8.93 -8.51 15.60
CA ASN A 45 -8.55 -9.28 14.40
C ASN A 45 -9.58 -9.17 13.26
N ALA A 46 -10.16 -7.98 13.08
CA ALA A 46 -11.28 -7.76 12.16
C ALA A 46 -10.86 -7.70 10.69
N GLN A 47 -9.59 -7.32 10.43
CA GLN A 47 -9.02 -7.22 9.07
C GLN A 47 -9.98 -6.54 8.08
N PRO A 48 -10.39 -5.26 8.32
CA PRO A 48 -11.46 -4.59 7.59
C PRO A 48 -10.99 -4.06 6.23
N TYR A 49 -10.32 -4.88 5.47
CA TYR A 49 -9.74 -4.54 4.17
C TYR A 49 -9.73 -5.72 3.21
N TYR A 50 -9.75 -5.40 1.91
CA TYR A 50 -9.54 -6.36 0.84
C TYR A 50 -8.58 -5.77 -0.19
N TYR A 51 -7.67 -6.59 -0.72
CA TYR A 51 -6.64 -6.21 -1.67
C TYR A 51 -6.97 -6.78 -3.05
N TYR A 52 -7.21 -5.90 -4.02
CA TYR A 52 -7.29 -6.24 -5.44
C TYR A 52 -5.92 -6.03 -6.06
N LEU A 53 -5.39 -7.06 -6.68
CA LEU A 53 -4.12 -7.00 -7.39
C LEU A 53 -4.36 -6.86 -8.88
N VAL A 54 -3.65 -5.91 -9.50
CA VAL A 54 -3.68 -5.68 -10.94
C VAL A 54 -2.25 -5.60 -11.44
N HIS A 55 -1.89 -6.42 -12.42
CA HIS A 55 -0.54 -6.46 -12.99
C HIS A 55 -0.57 -6.58 -14.51
N GLY A 56 0.59 -6.47 -15.18
CA GLY A 56 0.73 -6.62 -16.62
C GLY A 56 -0.02 -5.52 -17.40
N ASP A 57 -0.61 -5.86 -18.53
CA ASP A 57 -1.28 -4.89 -19.41
C ASP A 57 -2.48 -4.20 -18.74
N GLU A 58 -3.17 -4.88 -17.84
CA GLU A 58 -4.27 -4.27 -17.09
C GLU A 58 -3.75 -3.17 -16.14
N ALA A 59 -2.58 -3.33 -15.54
CA ALA A 59 -1.97 -2.30 -14.71
C ALA A 59 -1.65 -1.04 -15.54
N LYS A 60 -1.09 -1.21 -16.74
CA LYS A 60 -0.81 -0.10 -17.67
C LYS A 60 -2.10 0.67 -18.00
N ASN A 61 -3.18 -0.06 -18.31
CA ASN A 61 -4.50 0.53 -18.61
C ASN A 61 -5.11 1.26 -17.41
N LEU A 62 -4.87 0.74 -16.21
CA LEU A 62 -5.42 1.29 -14.97
C LEU A 62 -4.69 2.56 -14.52
N SER A 63 -3.41 2.70 -14.86
CA SER A 63 -2.53 3.81 -14.39
C SER A 63 -3.15 5.19 -14.63
N LYS A 64 -3.91 5.38 -15.71
CA LYS A 64 -4.61 6.63 -16.05
C LYS A 64 -5.63 7.09 -14.99
N TYR A 65 -6.16 6.18 -14.16
CA TYR A 65 -7.13 6.54 -13.11
C TYR A 65 -6.45 7.09 -11.86
N PHE A 66 -5.12 6.97 -11.77
CA PHE A 66 -4.31 7.54 -10.70
C PHE A 66 -3.74 8.91 -11.07
N GLN A 67 -3.74 9.26 -12.38
CA GLN A 67 -3.16 10.47 -12.91
C GLN A 67 -4.23 11.57 -13.00
N LEU A 68 -4.22 12.50 -12.04
CA LEU A 68 -5.10 13.68 -12.08
C LEU A 68 -4.25 14.89 -12.49
N GLY A 69 -4.34 15.26 -13.76
CA GLY A 69 -3.44 16.24 -14.38
C GLY A 69 -2.01 15.68 -14.45
N LYS A 70 -1.02 16.42 -13.89
CA LYS A 70 0.37 15.96 -13.81
C LYS A 70 0.68 15.15 -12.54
N MET A 71 -0.29 15.06 -11.62
CA MET A 71 -0.10 14.34 -10.36
C MET A 71 -0.04 12.83 -10.62
N ASN A 72 0.86 12.14 -9.93
CA ASN A 72 1.05 10.70 -10.04
C ASN A 72 1.38 10.21 -11.46
N SER A 73 1.96 11.04 -12.33
CA SER A 73 2.34 10.65 -13.70
C SER A 73 3.31 9.44 -13.74
N PHE A 74 4.05 9.20 -12.66
CA PHE A 74 4.96 8.07 -12.52
C PHE A 74 4.24 6.71 -12.50
N THR A 75 2.93 6.68 -12.26
CA THR A 75 2.15 5.43 -12.21
C THR A 75 2.07 4.72 -13.56
N LYS A 76 2.28 5.43 -14.65
CA LYS A 76 2.33 4.83 -16.01
C LYS A 76 3.46 3.81 -16.17
N ASP A 77 4.52 3.95 -15.38
CA ASP A 77 5.74 3.11 -15.40
C ASP A 77 5.72 2.04 -14.28
N ALA A 78 4.70 2.02 -13.43
CA ALA A 78 4.54 0.99 -12.41
C ALA A 78 4.06 -0.34 -13.03
N ALA A 79 4.67 -1.46 -12.62
CA ALA A 79 4.39 -2.78 -13.17
C ALA A 79 3.11 -3.42 -12.59
N ALA A 80 2.74 -3.04 -11.37
CA ALA A 80 1.55 -3.58 -10.70
C ALA A 80 0.94 -2.59 -9.71
N PHE A 81 -0.31 -2.85 -9.33
CA PHE A 81 -1.04 -2.09 -8.32
C PHE A 81 -1.77 -3.01 -7.34
N ALA A 82 -1.67 -2.70 -6.05
CA ALA A 82 -2.57 -3.24 -5.04
C ALA A 82 -3.58 -2.13 -4.66
N ILE A 83 -4.86 -2.38 -4.91
CA ILE A 83 -5.95 -1.45 -4.61
C ILE A 83 -6.62 -1.96 -3.34
N VAL A 84 -6.63 -1.14 -2.30
CA VAL A 84 -7.12 -1.52 -0.98
C VAL A 84 -8.47 -0.90 -0.72
N THR A 85 -9.46 -1.76 -0.56
CA THR A 85 -10.83 -1.37 -0.22
C THR A 85 -11.09 -1.56 1.28
N GLU A 86 -12.05 -0.79 1.75
CA GLU A 86 -12.57 -0.91 3.11
C GLU A 86 -13.69 -1.96 3.15
N GLU A 87 -13.55 -2.91 4.07
CA GLU A 87 -14.56 -3.93 4.32
C GLU A 87 -15.30 -3.70 5.64
N ASN A 88 -16.40 -4.41 5.82
CA ASN A 88 -17.20 -4.30 7.03
C ASN A 88 -16.47 -4.91 8.24
N TYR A 89 -16.61 -4.24 9.38
CA TYR A 89 -16.19 -4.81 10.65
C TYR A 89 -17.03 -6.01 11.06
N ASN A 90 -16.41 -6.93 11.81
CA ASN A 90 -17.15 -7.84 12.65
C ASN A 90 -17.90 -7.05 13.76
N LEU A 91 -18.92 -7.68 14.37
CA LEU A 91 -19.79 -7.02 15.33
C LEU A 91 -19.04 -6.41 16.52
N SER A 92 -18.02 -7.10 17.03
CA SER A 92 -17.23 -6.67 18.20
C SER A 92 -16.42 -5.40 17.92
N ALA A 93 -15.76 -5.33 16.76
CA ALA A 93 -14.99 -4.15 16.34
C ALA A 93 -15.91 -2.96 16.05
N LYS A 94 -17.11 -3.21 15.52
CA LYS A 94 -18.11 -2.16 15.25
C LYS A 94 -18.60 -1.50 16.55
N ILE A 95 -18.89 -2.27 17.57
CA ILE A 95 -19.31 -1.75 18.89
C ILE A 95 -18.19 -0.92 19.51
N GLY A 96 -16.96 -1.44 19.55
CA GLY A 96 -15.81 -0.73 20.11
C GLY A 96 -15.51 0.61 19.40
N SER A 97 -15.57 0.63 18.09
CA SER A 97 -15.39 1.84 17.26
C SER A 97 -16.45 2.90 17.57
N SER A 98 -17.70 2.50 17.65
CA SER A 98 -18.83 3.40 17.93
C SER A 98 -18.75 4.04 19.32
N VAL A 99 -18.41 3.25 20.34
CA VAL A 99 -18.33 3.72 21.75
C VAL A 99 -17.17 4.70 21.95
N LYS A 100 -16.04 4.50 21.26
CA LYS A 100 -14.82 5.31 21.42
C LYS A 100 -14.69 6.43 20.37
N ASN A 101 -15.60 6.53 19.41
CA ASN A 101 -15.50 7.44 18.26
C ASN A 101 -14.12 7.35 17.56
N GLN A 102 -13.61 6.13 17.39
CA GLN A 102 -12.28 5.85 16.86
C GLN A 102 -12.37 5.17 15.49
N ASP A 103 -11.69 5.72 14.49
CA ASP A 103 -11.59 5.12 13.15
C ASP A 103 -10.52 4.02 13.10
N TYR A 104 -10.82 2.88 13.72
CA TYR A 104 -9.92 1.72 13.71
C TYR A 104 -9.69 1.17 12.30
N LYS A 105 -10.65 1.30 11.38
CA LYS A 105 -10.47 0.83 9.99
C LYS A 105 -9.31 1.52 9.29
N SER A 106 -9.23 2.85 9.40
CA SER A 106 -8.10 3.60 8.82
C SER A 106 -6.77 3.20 9.44
N ILE A 107 -6.75 2.93 10.76
CA ILE A 107 -5.56 2.48 11.47
C ILE A 107 -5.15 1.10 10.95
N ASP A 108 -6.07 0.13 10.93
CA ASP A 108 -5.83 -1.25 10.53
C ASP A 108 -5.36 -1.34 9.06
N ILE A 109 -5.98 -0.56 8.17
CA ILE A 109 -5.56 -0.45 6.76
C ILE A 109 -4.15 0.13 6.65
N GLY A 110 -3.83 1.16 7.44
CA GLY A 110 -2.48 1.74 7.47
C GLY A 110 -1.42 0.75 7.94
N ILE A 111 -1.74 -0.06 8.96
CA ILE A 111 -0.85 -1.11 9.47
C ILE A 111 -0.66 -2.20 8.40
N SER A 112 -1.73 -2.68 7.77
CA SER A 112 -1.65 -3.71 6.71
C SER A 112 -0.81 -3.23 5.52
N ALA A 113 -0.99 -1.98 5.10
CA ALA A 113 -0.19 -1.38 4.03
C ALA A 113 1.30 -1.23 4.40
N ALA A 114 1.61 -0.98 5.69
CA ALA A 114 3.00 -0.94 6.16
C ALA A 114 3.67 -2.33 6.07
N TYR A 115 2.97 -3.40 6.47
CA TYR A 115 3.46 -4.77 6.34
C TYR A 115 3.69 -5.14 4.88
N PHE A 116 2.70 -4.88 4.02
CA PHE A 116 2.79 -5.12 2.58
C PHE A 116 4.00 -4.42 1.95
N THR A 117 4.18 -3.12 2.21
CA THR A 117 5.26 -2.34 1.60
C THR A 117 6.64 -2.65 2.20
N ALA A 118 6.69 -3.09 3.46
CA ALA A 118 7.95 -3.57 4.07
C ALA A 118 8.40 -4.87 3.41
N GLU A 119 7.49 -5.83 3.21
CA GLU A 119 7.81 -7.08 2.51
C GLU A 119 8.23 -6.82 1.06
N ALA A 120 7.49 -5.97 0.33
CA ALA A 120 7.89 -5.59 -1.02
C ALA A 120 9.35 -5.07 -1.07
N THR A 121 9.72 -4.22 -0.10
CA THR A 121 11.09 -3.70 0.01
C THR A 121 12.11 -4.80 0.33
N SER A 122 11.77 -5.77 1.18
CA SER A 122 12.65 -6.89 1.52
C SER A 122 12.96 -7.77 0.30
N LEU A 123 11.99 -7.87 -0.62
CA LEU A 123 12.07 -8.61 -1.88
C LEU A 123 12.70 -7.80 -3.02
N GLY A 124 13.19 -6.59 -2.73
CA GLY A 124 13.81 -5.70 -3.72
C GLY A 124 12.81 -4.96 -4.62
N LEU A 125 11.52 -4.97 -4.28
CA LEU A 125 10.52 -4.17 -4.96
C LEU A 125 10.45 -2.77 -4.37
N SER A 126 10.10 -1.81 -5.21
CA SER A 126 9.82 -0.43 -4.84
C SER A 126 8.32 -0.18 -4.85
N THR A 127 7.84 0.66 -3.93
CA THR A 127 6.41 0.95 -3.78
C THR A 127 6.13 2.43 -3.60
N CYS A 128 4.90 2.85 -3.98
CA CYS A 128 4.38 4.16 -3.62
C CYS A 128 2.91 4.05 -3.21
N ILE A 129 2.60 4.47 -1.98
CA ILE A 129 1.22 4.56 -1.49
C ILE A 129 0.59 5.84 -2.03
N ILE A 130 -0.57 5.70 -2.68
CA ILE A 130 -1.30 6.76 -3.37
C ILE A 130 -2.67 6.89 -2.70
N GLY A 131 -3.02 8.11 -2.26
CA GLY A 131 -4.34 8.45 -1.71
C GLY A 131 -5.19 9.30 -2.65
N TRP A 132 -4.68 9.67 -3.84
CA TRP A 132 -5.39 10.51 -4.80
C TRP A 132 -5.59 9.78 -6.12
N PHE A 133 -6.84 9.44 -6.44
CA PHE A 133 -7.24 8.63 -7.60
C PHE A 133 -8.71 8.88 -7.95
N ASP A 134 -9.13 8.43 -9.13
CA ASP A 134 -10.54 8.46 -9.58
C ASP A 134 -11.27 7.23 -9.01
N GLU A 135 -11.87 7.39 -7.84
CA GLU A 135 -12.52 6.29 -7.10
C GLU A 135 -13.67 5.66 -7.90
N GLU A 136 -14.50 6.47 -8.58
CA GLU A 136 -15.64 5.95 -9.33
C GLU A 136 -15.22 5.04 -10.48
N LYS A 137 -14.17 5.42 -11.22
CA LYS A 137 -13.65 4.59 -12.32
C LYS A 137 -13.01 3.31 -11.80
N LEU A 138 -12.29 3.37 -10.68
CA LEU A 138 -11.72 2.20 -10.04
C LEU A 138 -12.79 1.25 -9.55
N GLN A 139 -13.83 1.73 -8.88
CA GLN A 139 -14.96 0.92 -8.42
C GLN A 139 -15.67 0.22 -9.59
N LYS A 140 -15.86 0.93 -10.72
CA LYS A 140 -16.42 0.33 -11.94
C LYS A 140 -15.53 -0.76 -12.52
N PHE A 141 -14.22 -0.52 -12.57
CA PHE A 141 -13.25 -1.50 -13.06
C PHE A 141 -13.23 -2.76 -12.18
N LEU A 142 -13.18 -2.59 -10.86
CA LEU A 142 -13.13 -3.68 -9.89
C LEU A 142 -14.51 -4.35 -9.66
N LYS A 143 -15.59 -3.78 -10.21
CA LYS A 143 -16.98 -4.22 -9.99
C LYS A 143 -17.35 -4.28 -8.51
N THR A 144 -16.88 -3.30 -7.73
CA THR A 144 -17.14 -3.21 -6.29
C THR A 144 -17.86 -1.90 -5.96
N LYS A 145 -18.54 -1.88 -4.80
CA LYS A 145 -19.08 -0.65 -4.19
C LYS A 145 -18.33 -0.29 -2.90
N SER A 146 -17.35 -1.10 -2.51
CA SER A 146 -16.54 -0.84 -1.33
C SER A 146 -15.71 0.42 -1.54
N LYS A 147 -15.55 1.21 -0.48
CA LYS A 147 -14.74 2.43 -0.50
C LYS A 147 -13.28 2.09 -0.73
N ILE A 148 -12.65 2.73 -1.69
CA ILE A 148 -11.21 2.57 -1.94
C ILE A 148 -10.45 3.51 -1.01
N ARG A 149 -9.56 2.98 -0.19
CA ARG A 149 -8.84 3.74 0.83
C ARG A 149 -7.47 4.21 0.36
N LEU A 150 -6.77 3.34 -0.35
CA LEU A 150 -5.46 3.64 -0.92
C LEU A 150 -5.14 2.70 -2.09
N VAL A 151 -4.16 3.10 -2.88
CA VAL A 151 -3.57 2.29 -3.94
C VAL A 151 -2.06 2.22 -3.68
N ILE A 152 -1.46 1.05 -3.83
CA ILE A 152 -0.03 0.84 -3.75
C ILE A 152 0.48 0.54 -5.16
N ALA A 153 1.22 1.48 -5.75
CA ALA A 153 1.95 1.22 -6.98
C ALA A 153 3.22 0.41 -6.66
N MET A 154 3.54 -0.56 -7.50
CA MET A 154 4.68 -1.46 -7.34
C MET A 154 5.47 -1.60 -8.63
N GLY A 155 6.76 -1.84 -8.50
CA GLY A 155 7.69 -2.07 -9.60
C GLY A 155 9.11 -2.09 -9.08
N TYR A 156 10.06 -2.04 -9.98
CA TYR A 156 11.47 -1.82 -9.66
C TYR A 156 11.79 -0.34 -9.84
N ALA A 157 12.59 0.25 -8.94
CA ALA A 157 13.09 1.61 -9.17
C ALA A 157 14.13 1.61 -10.29
N LYS A 158 14.19 2.70 -11.08
CA LYS A 158 15.25 2.91 -12.08
C LYS A 158 16.62 3.10 -11.43
N ASN A 159 16.62 3.71 -10.25
CA ASN A 159 17.83 4.06 -9.51
C ASN A 159 17.69 3.63 -8.06
N ASP A 160 18.80 3.26 -7.44
CA ASP A 160 18.87 2.90 -6.02
C ASP A 160 19.08 4.13 -5.10
N ASP A 161 18.94 5.34 -5.64
CA ASP A 161 19.12 6.60 -4.91
C ASP A 161 18.01 6.79 -3.87
N LEU A 162 18.34 6.54 -2.62
CA LEU A 162 17.43 6.78 -1.51
C LEU A 162 17.37 8.26 -1.14
N ARG A 163 16.16 8.80 -1.01
CA ARG A 163 15.98 10.18 -0.57
C ARG A 163 16.21 10.28 0.93
N GLU A 164 16.90 11.33 1.33
CA GLU A 164 17.02 11.63 2.76
C GLU A 164 15.64 11.94 3.35
N LYS A 165 15.23 11.16 4.34
CA LYS A 165 13.96 11.35 5.03
C LYS A 165 14.06 12.48 6.04
N LYS A 166 13.30 13.55 5.83
CA LYS A 166 13.17 14.62 6.82
C LYS A 166 12.63 14.06 8.12
N LYS A 167 13.39 14.19 9.20
CA LYS A 167 13.02 13.72 10.53
C LYS A 167 12.43 14.89 11.32
N LYS A 168 11.34 14.63 12.05
CA LYS A 168 10.79 15.53 13.05
C LYS A 168 10.99 14.91 14.43
N ASN A 169 11.09 15.74 15.45
CA ASN A 169 10.99 15.24 16.82
C ASN A 169 9.52 14.90 17.10
N ILE A 170 9.21 13.58 17.19
CA ILE A 170 7.85 13.07 17.32
C ILE A 170 7.64 12.21 18.58
N TRP A 171 8.61 12.25 19.51
CA TRP A 171 8.54 11.53 20.77
C TRP A 171 9.23 12.31 21.88
N CYS A 172 8.82 12.08 23.12
CA CYS A 172 9.57 12.47 24.30
C CYS A 172 9.65 11.29 25.28
N LEU A 173 10.72 11.23 26.04
CA LEU A 173 10.85 10.32 27.17
C LEU A 173 10.34 11.05 28.43
N ILE A 174 9.36 10.44 29.16
CA ILE A 174 8.76 10.98 30.37
C ILE A 174 9.27 10.17 31.56
#